data_cd38f6b4909fdcf30e6cf135e28e22ad
#
_entry.id   cd38f6b4909fdcf30e6cf135e28e22ad
#
_cell.length_a   1.000
_cell.length_b   1.000
_cell.length_c   1.000
_cell.angle_alpha   90.00
_cell.angle_beta   90.00
_cell.angle_gamma   90.00
#
_symmetry.space_group_name_H-M   'P 1'
#
loop_
_entity.id
_entity.type
_entity.pdbx_description
1 polymer ?
#
loop_
_entity_poly.entity_id
_entity_poly.type
_entity_poly.pdbx_seq_one_letter_code
_entity_poly.pdbx_strand_id
1 'polypeptide(L)'
;GEIGKVVEVPERLIHSVIGAGGSSPAYTYIYIDGLINAAMKYGMEYSDARILAAQSVLGAAQMVLESDKSLGQLAEDVCSPGGTTIESVNYLKGVNFQDIVENAAIKAIEKSKKMEK
;
A
#
# COMPACT_ATOMS: atom_id res chain seq x y z
N GLY A 1 9.47 -13.78 13.21
CA GLY A 1 8.60 -14.44 12.31
C GLY A 1 9.12 -14.49 10.89
N GLU A 2 8.49 -15.25 10.11
CA GLU A 2 8.87 -15.40 8.71
C GLU A 2 8.55 -14.15 7.92
N ILE A 3 9.41 -13.84 6.96
CA ILE A 3 9.27 -12.68 6.09
C ILE A 3 8.32 -13.01 4.99
N GLY A 4 7.45 -13.70 4.96
CA GLY A 4 6.49 -13.92 3.90
C GLY A 4 5.72 -15.20 4.05
N LYS A 5 4.54 -15.16 3.56
CA LYS A 5 3.68 -16.32 3.49
C LYS A 5 3.56 -16.72 2.03
N VAL A 6 3.51 -18.02 1.79
CA VAL A 6 3.29 -18.54 0.44
C VAL A 6 1.79 -18.68 0.22
N VAL A 7 1.33 -18.18 -0.91
CA VAL A 7 -0.07 -18.29 -1.32
C VAL A 7 -0.13 -19.12 -2.59
N GLU A 8 -0.90 -20.18 -2.56
CA GLU A 8 -1.13 -20.99 -3.75
C GLU A 8 -2.44 -20.55 -4.40
N VAL A 9 -2.39 -20.30 -5.69
CA VAL A 9 -3.57 -19.87 -6.45
C VAL A 9 -3.72 -20.72 -7.71
N PRO A 10 -4.95 -20.90 -8.21
CA PRO A 10 -5.15 -21.57 -9.49
C PRO A 10 -4.46 -20.82 -10.61
N GLU A 11 -4.00 -21.56 -11.62
CA GLU A 11 -3.30 -20.96 -12.78
C GLU A 11 -4.12 -19.85 -13.43
N ARG A 12 -5.44 -19.96 -13.45
CA ARG A 12 -6.33 -18.93 -14.03
C ARG A 12 -6.20 -17.57 -13.36
N LEU A 13 -5.61 -17.50 -12.16
CA LEU A 13 -5.44 -16.26 -11.42
C LEU A 13 -4.02 -15.70 -11.51
N ILE A 14 -3.18 -16.26 -12.38
CA ILE A 14 -1.79 -15.82 -12.49
C ILE A 14 -1.66 -14.32 -12.80
N HIS A 15 -2.53 -13.79 -13.64
CA HIS A 15 -2.50 -12.35 -13.97
C HIS A 15 -2.91 -11.49 -12.77
N SER A 16 -3.84 -11.98 -11.95
CA SER A 16 -4.22 -11.28 -10.72
C SER A 16 -3.06 -11.24 -9.72
N VAL A 17 -2.27 -12.32 -9.65
CA VAL A 17 -1.07 -12.33 -8.80
C VAL A 17 -0.08 -11.26 -9.22
N ILE A 18 0.07 -11.03 -10.52
CA ILE A 18 0.96 -9.99 -11.05
C ILE A 18 0.49 -8.61 -10.59
N GLY A 19 -0.78 -8.27 -10.79
CA GLY A 19 -1.32 -6.97 -10.43
C GLY A 19 -1.34 -6.70 -8.93
N ALA A 20 -1.76 -7.70 -8.14
CA ALA A 20 -1.88 -7.54 -6.70
C ALA A 20 -0.57 -7.75 -5.96
N GLY A 21 0.37 -8.50 -6.54
CA GLY A 21 1.61 -8.87 -5.88
C GLY A 21 2.86 -8.48 -6.62
N GLY A 22 3.07 -9.03 -7.82
CA GLY A 22 4.33 -8.86 -8.54
C GLY A 22 4.66 -7.42 -8.94
N SER A 23 3.67 -6.66 -9.37
CA SER A 23 3.84 -5.26 -9.77
C SER A 23 3.69 -4.28 -8.61
N SER A 24 3.04 -4.69 -7.53
CA SER A 24 2.69 -3.79 -6.44
C SER A 24 3.87 -3.16 -5.69
N PRO A 25 5.08 -3.75 -5.64
CA PRO A 25 6.21 -3.03 -5.05
C PRO A 25 6.46 -1.66 -5.70
N ALA A 26 6.27 -1.56 -7.01
CA ALA A 26 6.44 -0.27 -7.70
C ALA A 26 5.43 0.78 -7.19
N TYR A 27 4.17 0.39 -6.96
CA TYR A 27 3.16 1.30 -6.41
C TYR A 27 3.55 1.73 -4.99
N THR A 28 4.08 0.78 -4.22
CA THR A 28 4.51 1.05 -2.85
C THR A 28 5.67 2.03 -2.82
N TYR A 29 6.63 1.90 -3.74
CA TYR A 29 7.75 2.85 -3.81
C TYR A 29 7.26 4.26 -4.10
N ILE A 30 6.28 4.41 -4.98
CA ILE A 30 5.68 5.73 -5.27
C ILE A 30 5.00 6.28 -4.02
N TYR A 31 4.27 5.44 -3.29
CA TYR A 31 3.64 5.81 -2.04
C TYR A 31 4.67 6.29 -1.02
N ILE A 32 5.75 5.53 -0.85
CA ILE A 32 6.83 5.87 0.08
C ILE A 32 7.49 7.19 -0.32
N ASP A 33 7.74 7.40 -1.61
CA ASP A 33 8.29 8.68 -2.09
C ASP A 33 7.40 9.86 -1.70
N GLY A 34 6.08 9.68 -1.78
CA GLY A 34 5.15 10.71 -1.35
C GLY A 34 5.30 11.06 0.11
N LEU A 35 5.44 10.05 0.97
CA LEU A 35 5.65 10.27 2.40
C LEU A 35 6.97 10.99 2.66
N ILE A 36 8.03 10.56 1.97
CA ILE A 36 9.37 11.17 2.10
C ILE A 36 9.31 12.65 1.70
N ASN A 37 8.69 12.94 0.56
CA ASN A 37 8.59 14.30 0.06
C ASN A 37 7.86 15.22 1.05
N ALA A 38 6.79 14.74 1.67
CA ALA A 38 6.07 15.51 2.67
C ALA A 38 6.96 15.82 3.88
N ALA A 39 7.65 14.80 4.40
CA ALA A 39 8.53 14.97 5.55
C ALA A 39 9.67 15.96 5.25
N MET A 40 10.26 15.87 4.06
CA MET A 40 11.34 16.76 3.66
C MET A 40 10.89 18.21 3.52
N LYS A 41 9.66 18.44 3.08
CA LYS A 41 9.10 19.79 2.98
C LYS A 41 9.01 20.46 4.34
N TYR A 42 8.98 19.69 5.42
CA TYR A 42 8.93 20.22 6.77
C TYR A 42 10.24 20.04 7.53
N GLY A 43 11.33 19.81 6.79
CA GLY A 43 12.69 19.90 7.33
C GLY A 43 13.37 18.60 7.71
N MET A 44 12.72 17.46 7.48
CA MET A 44 13.36 16.17 7.80
C MET A 44 14.42 15.83 6.76
N GLU A 45 15.56 15.28 7.21
CA GLU A 45 16.59 14.77 6.32
C GLU A 45 16.07 13.57 5.52
N TYR A 46 16.50 13.45 4.27
CA TYR A 46 16.05 12.36 3.39
C TYR A 46 16.27 10.97 4.01
N SER A 47 17.45 10.73 4.57
CA SER A 47 17.77 9.41 5.13
C SER A 47 16.84 9.03 6.27
N ASP A 48 16.49 9.98 7.13
CA ASP A 48 15.56 9.72 8.23
C ASP A 48 14.15 9.51 7.72
N ALA A 49 13.70 10.33 6.78
CA ALA A 49 12.37 10.21 6.20
C ALA A 49 12.20 8.86 5.50
N ARG A 50 13.21 8.41 4.80
CA ARG A 50 13.20 7.13 4.10
C ARG A 50 13.03 5.97 5.07
N ILE A 51 13.77 5.97 6.18
CA ILE A 51 13.70 4.92 7.19
C ILE A 51 12.32 4.92 7.84
N LEU A 52 11.83 6.07 8.27
CA LEU A 52 10.54 6.18 8.92
C LEU A 52 9.39 5.72 8.01
N ALA A 53 9.39 6.16 6.77
CA ALA A 53 8.36 5.78 5.82
C ALA A 53 8.39 4.28 5.53
N ALA A 54 9.57 3.71 5.32
CA ALA A 54 9.71 2.28 5.05
C ALA A 54 9.27 1.44 6.24
N GLN A 55 9.67 1.82 7.46
CA GLN A 55 9.26 1.13 8.68
C GLN A 55 7.75 1.19 8.90
N SER A 56 7.13 2.32 8.57
CA SER A 56 5.68 2.48 8.67
C SER A 56 4.96 1.50 7.74
N VAL A 57 5.42 1.39 6.51
CA VAL A 57 4.82 0.46 5.54
C VAL A 57 5.04 -0.99 5.99
N LEU A 58 6.24 -1.30 6.46
CA LEU A 58 6.55 -2.64 6.97
C LEU A 58 5.61 -3.02 8.12
N GLY A 59 5.46 -2.12 9.08
CA GLY A 59 4.58 -2.36 10.23
C GLY A 59 3.12 -2.52 9.83
N ALA A 60 2.65 -1.71 8.90
CA ALA A 60 1.28 -1.81 8.41
C ALA A 60 1.04 -3.14 7.71
N ALA A 61 1.97 -3.56 6.85
CA ALA A 61 1.87 -4.83 6.15
C ALA A 61 1.86 -6.00 7.13
N GLN A 62 2.71 -5.93 8.16
CA GLN A 62 2.78 -6.95 9.18
C GLN A 62 1.46 -7.07 9.95
N MET A 63 0.83 -5.95 10.28
CA MET A 63 -0.48 -5.95 10.93
C MET A 63 -1.54 -6.64 10.07
N VAL A 64 -1.51 -6.39 8.77
CA VAL A 64 -2.47 -7.03 7.85
C VAL A 64 -2.27 -8.55 7.83
N LEU A 65 -1.02 -9.00 7.85
CA LEU A 65 -0.71 -10.43 7.82
C LEU A 65 -1.07 -11.16 9.12
N GLU A 66 -0.99 -10.47 10.25
CA GLU A 66 -1.14 -11.08 11.57
C GLU A 66 -2.52 -10.84 12.23
N SER A 67 -3.29 -9.88 11.74
CA SER A 67 -4.57 -9.54 12.34
C SER A 67 -5.74 -10.14 11.57
N ASP A 68 -6.81 -10.45 12.27
CA ASP A 68 -8.07 -10.88 11.66
C ASP A 68 -8.99 -9.70 11.34
N LYS A 69 -8.62 -8.49 11.75
CA LYS A 69 -9.44 -7.30 11.53
C LYS A 69 -9.48 -6.93 10.05
N SER A 70 -10.58 -6.32 9.62
CA SER A 70 -10.66 -5.76 8.28
C SER A 70 -9.67 -4.60 8.15
N LEU A 71 -9.27 -4.30 6.92
CA LEU A 71 -8.38 -3.16 6.67
C LEU A 71 -9.03 -1.84 7.08
N GLY A 72 -10.35 -1.73 6.90
CA GLY A 72 -11.10 -0.56 7.36
C GLY A 72 -10.99 -0.37 8.87
N GLN A 73 -11.09 -1.46 9.63
CA GLN A 73 -10.96 -1.39 11.10
C GLN A 73 -9.53 -1.05 11.50
N LEU A 74 -8.54 -1.64 10.83
CA LEU A 74 -7.13 -1.32 11.10
C LEU A 74 -6.85 0.16 10.86
N ALA A 75 -7.40 0.74 9.80
CA ALA A 75 -7.26 2.16 9.53
C ALA A 75 -7.92 3.01 10.61
N GLU A 76 -9.13 2.63 11.05
CA GLU A 76 -9.82 3.33 12.13
C GLU A 76 -9.03 3.30 13.44
N ASP A 77 -8.40 2.16 13.73
CA ASP A 77 -7.65 2.01 14.98
C ASP A 77 -6.49 3.01 15.10
N VAL A 78 -6.00 3.51 13.97
CA VAL A 78 -4.93 4.53 13.97
C VAL A 78 -5.49 5.94 14.06
N CYS A 79 -6.78 6.11 13.77
CA CYS A 79 -7.44 7.42 13.77
C CYS A 79 -8.03 7.73 15.13
N SER A 80 -7.85 8.98 15.59
CA SER A 80 -8.58 9.49 16.75
C SER A 80 -9.35 10.73 16.32
N PRO A 81 -10.53 10.99 16.94
CA PRO A 81 -11.32 12.17 16.57
C PRO A 81 -10.48 13.45 16.71
N GLY A 82 -10.46 14.25 15.65
CA GLY A 82 -9.69 15.50 15.61
C GLY A 82 -8.19 15.33 15.54
N GLY A 83 -7.70 14.08 15.34
CA GLY A 83 -6.27 13.81 15.23
C GLY A 83 -5.70 13.99 13.83
N THR A 84 -4.40 13.81 13.72
CA THR A 84 -3.68 14.03 12.45
C THR A 84 -4.03 12.97 11.40
N THR A 85 -4.16 11.73 11.82
CA THR A 85 -4.39 10.61 10.90
C THR A 85 -5.75 10.71 10.20
N ILE A 86 -6.79 11.09 10.93
CA ILE A 86 -8.12 11.18 10.32
C ILE A 86 -8.19 12.27 9.26
N GLU A 87 -7.42 13.35 9.43
CA GLU A 87 -7.31 14.40 8.41
C GLU A 87 -6.77 13.83 7.10
N SER A 88 -5.68 13.05 7.21
CA SER A 88 -5.05 12.41 6.06
C SER A 88 -5.97 11.40 5.39
N VAL A 89 -6.62 10.57 6.20
CA VAL A 89 -7.55 9.54 5.68
C VAL A 89 -8.71 10.18 4.94
N ASN A 90 -9.27 11.26 5.49
CA ASN A 90 -10.36 11.98 4.83
C ASN A 90 -9.92 12.57 3.50
N TYR A 91 -8.70 13.11 3.44
CA TYR A 91 -8.15 13.62 2.18
C TYR A 91 -8.05 12.49 1.14
N LEU A 92 -7.48 11.35 1.54
CA LEU A 92 -7.32 10.21 0.63
C LEU A 92 -8.66 9.68 0.12
N LYS A 93 -9.66 9.63 0.99
CA LYS A 93 -11.02 9.24 0.59
C LYS A 93 -11.61 10.24 -0.40
N GLY A 94 -11.35 11.52 -0.16
CA GLY A 94 -11.87 12.59 -1.02
C GLY A 94 -11.31 12.54 -2.44
N VAL A 95 -10.09 12.03 -2.63
CA VAL A 95 -9.49 11.87 -3.96
C VAL A 95 -9.64 10.45 -4.50
N ASN A 96 -10.42 9.60 -3.83
CA ASN A 96 -10.68 8.22 -4.25
C ASN A 96 -9.39 7.40 -4.39
N PHE A 97 -8.50 7.53 -3.42
CA PHE A 97 -7.20 6.88 -3.45
C PHE A 97 -7.29 5.36 -3.62
N GLN A 98 -8.23 4.73 -2.93
CA GLN A 98 -8.40 3.28 -3.03
C GLN A 98 -8.72 2.85 -4.46
N ASP A 99 -9.60 3.59 -5.13
CA ASP A 99 -9.96 3.31 -6.53
C ASP A 99 -8.78 3.54 -7.46
N ILE A 100 -7.95 4.54 -7.17
CA ILE A 100 -6.74 4.83 -7.94
C ILE A 100 -5.79 3.64 -7.87
N VAL A 101 -5.57 3.10 -6.68
CA VAL A 101 -4.71 1.92 -6.50
C VAL A 101 -5.30 0.69 -7.21
N GLU A 102 -6.60 0.47 -7.04
CA GLU A 102 -7.29 -0.64 -7.70
C GLU A 102 -7.13 -0.56 -9.22
N ASN A 103 -7.33 0.62 -9.80
CA ASN A 103 -7.20 0.82 -11.23
C ASN A 103 -5.76 0.62 -11.72
N ALA A 104 -4.77 1.01 -10.92
CA ALA A 104 -3.37 0.77 -11.26
C ALA A 104 -3.10 -0.74 -11.34
N ALA A 105 -3.59 -1.50 -10.37
CA ALA A 105 -3.44 -2.96 -10.38
C ALA A 105 -4.16 -3.59 -11.57
N ILE A 106 -5.35 -3.11 -11.91
CA ILE A 106 -6.11 -3.59 -13.06
C ILE A 106 -5.33 -3.38 -14.36
N LYS A 107 -4.66 -2.23 -14.51
CA LYS A 107 -3.85 -1.97 -15.70
C LYS A 107 -2.73 -2.99 -15.86
N ALA A 108 -2.09 -3.38 -14.78
CA ALA A 108 -1.04 -4.40 -14.81
C ALA A 108 -1.63 -5.77 -15.17
N ILE A 109 -2.78 -6.11 -14.60
CA ILE A 109 -3.46 -7.38 -14.89
C ILE A 109 -3.85 -7.45 -16.37
N GLU A 110 -4.45 -6.41 -16.89
CA GLU A 110 -4.88 -6.38 -18.28
C GLU A 110 -3.69 -6.44 -19.26
N LYS A 111 -2.61 -5.74 -18.94
CA LYS A 111 -1.39 -5.80 -19.74
C LYS A 111 -0.81 -7.21 -19.73
N SER A 112 -0.79 -7.86 -18.57
CA SER A 112 -0.32 -9.24 -18.44
C SER A 112 -1.12 -10.18 -19.32
N LYS A 113 -2.45 -10.04 -19.34
CA LYS A 113 -3.32 -10.84 -20.20
C LYS A 113 -3.01 -10.63 -21.68
N LYS A 114 -2.76 -9.39 -22.08
CA LYS A 114 -2.44 -9.06 -23.49
C LYS A 114 -1.12 -9.64 -23.93
N MET A 115 -0.18 -9.86 -23.03
CA MET A 115 1.12 -10.44 -23.33
C MET A 115 1.05 -11.96 -23.47
N GLU A 116 -0.02 -12.56 -22.99
CA GLU A 116 -0.26 -13.99 -23.11
C GLU A 116 -0.72 -14.32 -24.53
N LYS A 117 -0.16 -15.37 -25.08
CA LYS A 117 -0.52 -15.83 -26.42
C LYS A 117 -1.34 -17.11 -26.36
#